data_b7aecb1e0684a30603df13076ce62f0a
#
_entry.id   b7aecb1e0684a30603df13076ce62f0a
#
_cell.length_a   1.000
_cell.length_b   1.000
_cell.length_c   1.000
_cell.angle_alpha   90.00
_cell.angle_beta   90.00
_cell.angle_gamma   90.00
#
_symmetry.space_group_name_H-M   'P 1'
#
loop_
_entity.id
_entity.type
_entity.pdbx_description
1 polymer ?
#
loop_
_entity_poly.entity_id
_entity_poly.type
_entity_poly.pdbx_seq_one_letter_code
_entity_poly.pdbx_strand_id
1 'polypeptide(L)'
;AGGAEPAPGWLVVRANQASGDHLDEPHRLTVERVEVHNQRKHAIVFTDGPSVKAYAEGGPVNALARWLAPGDVVLVHGLEHEGFVHAERLKVDAWMPRAQQRPTCATCKVRMKSMGAGQGVRCPRCKQRAPDTWEPVAAAPPFSSWVEPPASARRHLARPLAWDEQL
;
A
#
# COMPACT_ATOMS: atom_id res chain seq x y z
N ALA A 1 37.88 -44.99 2.73
CA ALA A 1 37.42 -43.77 3.40
C ALA A 1 37.04 -42.75 2.35
N GLY A 2 35.74 -42.64 2.06
CA GLY A 2 35.23 -41.63 1.15
C GLY A 2 35.12 -40.30 1.91
N GLY A 3 35.97 -39.33 1.57
CA GLY A 3 35.81 -37.99 2.02
C GLY A 3 34.57 -37.38 1.34
N ALA A 4 33.65 -36.80 2.11
CA ALA A 4 32.57 -36.05 1.54
C ALA A 4 33.15 -34.84 0.80
N GLU A 5 32.76 -34.64 -0.47
CA GLU A 5 33.13 -33.46 -1.21
C GLU A 5 32.57 -32.23 -0.48
N PRO A 6 33.34 -31.14 -0.34
CA PRO A 6 32.82 -29.90 0.25
C PRO A 6 31.72 -29.34 -0.65
N ALA A 7 30.60 -29.00 -0.07
CA ALA A 7 29.50 -28.35 -0.78
C ALA A 7 30.01 -27.04 -1.44
N PRO A 8 29.70 -26.79 -2.71
CA PRO A 8 30.28 -25.69 -3.49
C PRO A 8 29.82 -24.28 -3.09
N GLY A 9 29.09 -24.11 -2.00
CA GLY A 9 28.68 -22.84 -1.49
C GLY A 9 27.96 -22.92 -0.15
N TRP A 10 27.99 -21.81 0.58
CA TRP A 10 27.25 -21.65 1.83
C TRP A 10 26.18 -20.58 1.61
N LEU A 11 24.91 -20.95 1.83
CA LEU A 11 23.82 -20.00 1.97
C LEU A 11 23.48 -19.88 3.46
N VAL A 12 23.72 -18.71 4.04
CA VAL A 12 23.31 -18.44 5.42
C VAL A 12 21.85 -18.01 5.40
N VAL A 13 20.97 -18.92 5.80
CA VAL A 13 19.55 -18.64 5.98
C VAL A 13 19.24 -18.59 7.47
N ARG A 14 18.39 -17.66 7.91
CA ARG A 14 17.82 -17.75 9.24
C ARG A 14 16.89 -18.94 9.30
N ALA A 15 17.26 -19.91 10.14
CA ALA A 15 16.58 -21.19 10.24
C ALA A 15 15.22 -21.06 10.95
N ASN A 16 14.21 -20.62 10.24
CA ASN A 16 12.82 -20.81 10.64
C ASN A 16 11.90 -21.13 9.45
N GLN A 17 12.47 -21.63 8.37
CA GLN A 17 11.75 -22.05 7.16
C GLN A 17 10.76 -20.99 6.62
N ALA A 18 10.98 -19.71 6.96
CA ALA A 18 10.10 -18.64 6.50
C ALA A 18 10.33 -18.35 5.02
N SER A 19 9.26 -18.21 4.26
CA SER A 19 9.31 -17.64 2.93
C SER A 19 9.84 -16.21 2.99
N GLY A 20 10.63 -15.80 2.01
CA GLY A 20 11.29 -14.50 2.01
C GLY A 20 12.63 -14.45 2.75
N ASP A 21 13.14 -15.56 3.29
CA ASP A 21 14.53 -15.65 3.74
C ASP A 21 15.54 -15.55 2.57
N HIS A 22 15.05 -15.61 1.36
CA HIS A 22 15.82 -15.57 0.13
C HIS A 22 16.09 -14.16 -0.39
N LEU A 23 15.86 -13.12 0.38
CA LEU A 23 16.17 -11.74 -0.01
C LEU A 23 15.59 -11.33 -1.38
N ASP A 24 14.47 -11.92 -1.76
CA ASP A 24 13.81 -11.57 -3.00
C ASP A 24 13.38 -10.10 -2.93
N GLU A 25 13.67 -9.37 -4.00
CA GLU A 25 13.20 -8.00 -4.11
C GLU A 25 11.67 -7.97 -4.14
N PRO A 26 11.04 -6.99 -3.48
CA PRO A 26 9.60 -6.85 -3.55
C PRO A 26 9.15 -6.53 -4.97
N HIS A 27 8.00 -7.04 -5.38
CA HIS A 27 7.35 -6.57 -6.60
C HIS A 27 6.99 -5.10 -6.42
N ARG A 28 7.47 -4.23 -7.31
CA ARG A 28 7.04 -2.84 -7.40
C ARG A 28 6.02 -2.73 -8.52
N LEU A 29 4.76 -2.51 -8.15
CA LEU A 29 3.61 -2.63 -9.04
C LEU A 29 2.79 -1.35 -9.05
N THR A 30 2.30 -0.96 -10.24
CA THR A 30 1.34 0.14 -10.40
C THR A 30 -0.08 -0.40 -10.41
N VAL A 31 -0.93 0.15 -9.56
CA VAL A 31 -2.33 -0.26 -9.44
C VAL A 31 -3.13 0.23 -10.64
N GLU A 32 -3.84 -0.68 -11.30
CA GLU A 32 -4.78 -0.38 -12.37
C GLU A 32 -6.22 -0.28 -11.87
N ARG A 33 -6.62 -1.21 -11.00
CA ARG A 33 -7.93 -1.20 -10.34
C ARG A 33 -7.92 -2.11 -9.11
N VAL A 34 -8.92 -1.91 -8.25
CA VAL A 34 -9.13 -2.73 -7.05
C VAL A 34 -10.55 -3.29 -7.09
N GLU A 35 -10.68 -4.59 -6.88
CA GLU A 35 -11.96 -5.26 -6.68
C GLU A 35 -12.06 -5.81 -5.26
N VAL A 36 -13.19 -5.59 -4.61
CA VAL A 36 -13.46 -6.08 -3.26
C VAL A 36 -14.65 -7.01 -3.29
N HIS A 37 -14.48 -8.24 -2.83
CA HIS A 37 -15.57 -9.19 -2.74
C HIS A 37 -16.59 -8.75 -1.69
N ASN A 38 -17.85 -8.56 -2.10
CA ASN A 38 -18.88 -7.93 -1.26
C ASN A 38 -19.10 -8.61 0.09
N GLN A 39 -19.16 -9.95 0.12
CA GLN A 39 -19.41 -10.70 1.35
C GLN A 39 -18.14 -10.99 2.15
N ARG A 40 -17.11 -11.52 1.49
CA ARG A 40 -15.87 -11.99 2.14
C ARG A 40 -14.84 -10.89 2.36
N LYS A 41 -15.03 -9.71 1.74
CA LYS A 41 -14.11 -8.56 1.84
C LYS A 41 -12.66 -8.84 1.41
N HIS A 42 -12.39 -9.94 0.70
CA HIS A 42 -11.11 -10.15 0.05
C HIS A 42 -10.92 -9.07 -1.02
N ALA A 43 -9.71 -8.57 -1.16
CA ALA A 43 -9.37 -7.60 -2.20
C ALA A 43 -8.47 -8.26 -3.25
N ILE A 44 -8.72 -7.92 -4.51
CA ILE A 44 -7.84 -8.21 -5.64
C ILE A 44 -7.41 -6.88 -6.21
N VAL A 45 -6.10 -6.65 -6.22
CA VAL A 45 -5.48 -5.47 -6.81
C VAL A 45 -4.90 -5.89 -8.15
N PHE A 46 -5.48 -5.39 -9.23
CA PHE A 46 -4.97 -5.56 -10.57
C PHE A 46 -3.90 -4.51 -10.83
N THR A 47 -2.80 -4.93 -11.45
CA THR A 47 -1.60 -4.12 -11.61
C THR A 47 -1.01 -4.27 -13.00
N ASP A 48 -0.01 -3.48 -13.32
CA ASP A 48 0.83 -3.58 -14.51
C ASP A 48 1.72 -4.86 -14.58
N GLY A 49 1.65 -5.69 -13.55
CA GLY A 49 2.31 -6.99 -13.43
C GLY A 49 1.36 -8.06 -12.87
N PRO A 50 1.85 -8.96 -11.99
CA PRO A 50 0.99 -9.95 -11.36
C PRO A 50 -0.06 -9.29 -10.46
N SER A 51 -1.30 -9.75 -10.52
CA SER A 51 -2.35 -9.26 -9.62
C SER A 51 -2.09 -9.67 -8.18
N VAL A 52 -2.50 -8.83 -7.22
CA VAL A 52 -2.26 -9.06 -5.80
C VAL A 52 -3.54 -9.48 -5.10
N LYS A 53 -3.51 -10.60 -4.38
CA LYS A 53 -4.61 -11.05 -3.51
C LYS A 53 -4.34 -10.69 -2.06
N ALA A 54 -5.27 -9.98 -1.43
CA ALA A 54 -5.25 -9.65 -0.02
C ALA A 54 -6.52 -10.19 0.65
N TYR A 55 -6.36 -11.21 1.47
CA TYR A 55 -7.47 -11.88 2.14
C TYR A 55 -7.99 -11.04 3.31
N ALA A 56 -9.26 -11.18 3.64
CA ALA A 56 -9.91 -10.43 4.73
C ALA A 56 -9.22 -10.67 6.08
N GLU A 57 -8.77 -11.89 6.32
CA GLU A 57 -8.05 -12.31 7.52
C GLU A 57 -6.67 -11.65 7.62
N GLY A 58 -6.15 -11.12 6.51
CA GLY A 58 -4.89 -10.39 6.44
C GLY A 58 -4.89 -9.04 7.16
N GLY A 59 -6.01 -8.62 7.73
CA GLY A 59 -6.10 -7.42 8.57
C GLY A 59 -5.51 -6.17 7.91
N PRO A 60 -4.33 -5.67 8.39
CA PRO A 60 -3.70 -4.47 7.85
C PRO A 60 -3.38 -4.56 6.36
N VAL A 61 -2.96 -5.73 5.85
CA VAL A 61 -2.68 -5.95 4.42
C VAL A 61 -3.97 -5.78 3.61
N ASN A 62 -5.07 -6.38 4.05
CA ASN A 62 -6.36 -6.21 3.40
C ASN A 62 -6.88 -4.78 3.48
N ALA A 63 -6.77 -4.13 4.64
CA ALA A 63 -7.18 -2.74 4.82
C ALA A 63 -6.42 -1.81 3.87
N LEU A 64 -5.10 -2.01 3.72
CA LEU A 64 -4.28 -1.24 2.80
C LEU A 64 -4.65 -1.53 1.34
N ALA A 65 -4.81 -2.80 0.96
CA ALA A 65 -5.19 -3.18 -0.39
C ALA A 65 -6.54 -2.57 -0.82
N ARG A 66 -7.52 -2.52 0.08
CA ARG A 66 -8.83 -1.89 -0.17
C ARG A 66 -8.78 -0.37 -0.25
N TRP A 67 -7.77 0.25 0.33
CA TRP A 67 -7.55 1.70 0.26
C TRP A 67 -6.96 2.13 -1.08
N LEU A 68 -6.23 1.25 -1.79
CA LEU A 68 -5.55 1.57 -3.04
C LEU A 68 -6.51 2.06 -4.13
N ALA A 69 -5.98 2.83 -5.05
CA ALA A 69 -6.69 3.33 -6.23
C ALA A 69 -5.79 3.30 -7.47
N PRO A 70 -6.38 3.40 -8.66
CA PRO A 70 -5.62 3.45 -9.90
C PRO A 70 -4.53 4.53 -9.89
N GLY A 71 -3.33 4.16 -10.34
CA GLY A 71 -2.15 5.00 -10.38
C GLY A 71 -1.29 4.98 -9.10
N ASP A 72 -1.74 4.33 -8.02
CA ASP A 72 -0.88 4.10 -6.87
C ASP A 72 0.23 3.11 -7.19
N VAL A 73 1.35 3.24 -6.51
CA VAL A 73 2.48 2.32 -6.60
C VAL A 73 2.65 1.60 -5.27
N VAL A 74 2.74 0.29 -5.33
CA VAL A 74 2.90 -0.57 -4.16
C VAL A 74 4.15 -1.42 -4.27
N LEU A 75 4.69 -1.77 -3.11
CA LEU A 75 5.71 -2.81 -2.93
C LEU A 75 5.05 -4.00 -2.24
N VAL A 76 5.23 -5.18 -2.81
CA VAL A 76 4.56 -6.40 -2.36
C VAL A 76 5.56 -7.54 -2.23
N HIS A 77 5.57 -8.21 -1.10
CA HIS A 77 6.10 -9.55 -0.94
C HIS A 77 4.97 -10.56 -0.77
N GLY A 78 5.12 -11.73 -1.34
CA GLY A 78 4.14 -12.80 -1.16
C GLY A 78 4.44 -14.01 -2.01
N LEU A 79 3.62 -15.03 -1.86
CA LEU A 79 3.70 -16.24 -2.66
C LEU A 79 3.10 -15.99 -4.04
N GLU A 80 3.89 -16.20 -5.08
CA GLU A 80 3.36 -16.25 -6.43
C GLU A 80 2.70 -17.60 -6.72
N HIS A 81 1.46 -17.54 -7.18
CA HIS A 81 0.73 -18.71 -7.61
C HIS A 81 -0.34 -18.33 -8.62
N GLU A 82 -0.37 -19.03 -9.77
CA GLU A 82 -1.36 -18.85 -10.84
C GLU A 82 -1.53 -17.39 -11.32
N GLY A 83 -0.42 -16.64 -11.43
CA GLY A 83 -0.43 -15.24 -11.89
C GLY A 83 -0.86 -14.22 -10.84
N PHE A 84 -0.99 -14.67 -9.59
CA PHE A 84 -1.27 -13.81 -8.44
C PHE A 84 -0.12 -13.82 -7.45
N VAL A 85 0.11 -12.66 -6.82
CA VAL A 85 0.89 -12.57 -5.59
C VAL A 85 -0.06 -12.59 -4.41
N HIS A 86 -0.01 -13.63 -3.59
CA HIS A 86 -0.74 -13.70 -2.33
C HIS A 86 0.01 -12.88 -1.28
N ALA A 87 -0.47 -11.67 -1.00
CA ALA A 87 0.27 -10.68 -0.22
C ALA A 87 0.54 -11.14 1.21
N GLU A 88 1.81 -11.24 1.54
CA GLU A 88 2.34 -11.45 2.90
C GLU A 88 2.83 -10.15 3.53
N ARG A 89 3.28 -9.21 2.69
CA ARG A 89 3.65 -7.86 3.09
C ARG A 89 3.25 -6.89 2.00
N LEU A 90 2.80 -5.73 2.40
CA LEU A 90 2.37 -4.68 1.49
C LEU A 90 2.82 -3.32 2.03
N LYS A 91 3.28 -2.45 1.12
CA LYS A 91 3.61 -1.05 1.42
C LYS A 91 3.17 -0.18 0.25
N VAL A 92 2.65 1.00 0.54
CA VAL A 92 2.44 2.04 -0.48
C VAL A 92 3.74 2.80 -0.65
N ASP A 93 4.23 2.85 -1.89
CA ASP A 93 5.45 3.57 -2.27
C ASP A 93 5.12 4.98 -2.78
N ALA A 94 4.06 5.10 -3.58
CA ALA A 94 3.52 6.36 -4.05
C ALA A 94 2.00 6.25 -4.21
N TRP A 95 1.29 7.37 -4.08
CA TRP A 95 -0.17 7.36 -4.22
C TRP A 95 -0.69 8.62 -4.89
N MET A 96 -1.83 8.45 -5.57
CA MET A 96 -2.55 9.52 -6.24
C MET A 96 -3.42 10.30 -5.24
N PRO A 97 -3.69 11.58 -5.49
CA PRO A 97 -4.63 12.36 -4.69
C PRO A 97 -6.01 11.70 -4.62
N ARG A 98 -6.60 11.64 -3.40
CA ARG A 98 -7.90 10.97 -3.15
C ARG A 98 -9.08 11.92 -3.12
N ALA A 99 -8.84 13.19 -2.83
CA ALA A 99 -9.87 14.18 -2.66
C ALA A 99 -9.47 15.51 -3.30
N GLN A 100 -10.45 16.35 -3.49
CA GLN A 100 -10.24 17.72 -3.88
C GLN A 100 -10.83 18.65 -2.81
N GLN A 101 -10.23 19.79 -2.62
CA GLN A 101 -10.69 20.80 -1.69
C GLN A 101 -10.72 22.18 -2.34
N ARG A 102 -11.55 23.08 -1.81
CA ARG A 102 -11.52 24.49 -2.20
C ARG A 102 -10.20 25.12 -1.78
N PRO A 103 -9.74 26.16 -2.49
CA PRO A 103 -8.46 26.79 -2.24
C PRO A 103 -8.36 27.36 -0.83
N THR A 104 -7.15 27.44 -0.34
CA THR A 104 -6.83 28.05 0.95
C THR A 104 -6.45 29.49 0.76
N CYS A 105 -6.98 30.39 1.58
CA CYS A 105 -6.61 31.81 1.53
C CYS A 105 -5.10 31.99 1.79
N ALA A 106 -4.41 32.66 0.88
CA ALA A 106 -2.97 32.86 0.97
C ALA A 106 -2.56 33.64 2.25
N THR A 107 -3.40 34.60 2.69
CA THR A 107 -3.14 35.44 3.85
C THR A 107 -3.53 34.77 5.17
N CYS A 108 -4.77 34.27 5.24
CA CYS A 108 -5.33 33.76 6.52
C CYS A 108 -5.09 32.28 6.75
N LYS A 109 -4.60 31.53 5.75
CA LYS A 109 -4.39 30.08 5.80
C LYS A 109 -5.63 29.27 6.18
N VAL A 110 -6.81 29.81 5.90
CA VAL A 110 -8.09 29.12 6.12
C VAL A 110 -8.75 28.76 4.79
N ARG A 111 -9.46 27.64 4.77
CA ARG A 111 -10.21 27.19 3.58
C ARG A 111 -11.27 28.21 3.19
N MET A 112 -11.31 28.57 1.91
CA MET A 112 -12.29 29.52 1.39
C MET A 112 -13.65 28.86 1.23
N LYS A 113 -14.71 29.66 1.29
CA LYS A 113 -16.11 29.23 1.19
C LYS A 113 -16.72 29.70 -0.13
N SER A 114 -17.60 28.87 -0.73
CA SER A 114 -18.36 29.23 -1.92
C SER A 114 -19.24 30.44 -1.66
N MET A 115 -19.37 31.30 -2.67
CA MET A 115 -20.31 32.40 -2.67
C MET A 115 -21.59 32.08 -3.45
N GLY A 116 -21.64 30.89 -4.09
CA GLY A 116 -22.73 30.46 -4.96
C GLY A 116 -22.20 29.94 -6.30
N ALA A 117 -23.11 29.39 -7.11
CA ALA A 117 -22.76 28.86 -8.41
C ALA A 117 -22.14 29.93 -9.31
N GLY A 118 -20.94 29.70 -9.83
CA GLY A 118 -20.25 30.63 -10.72
C GLY A 118 -19.69 31.91 -10.09
N GLN A 119 -19.87 32.11 -8.77
CA GLN A 119 -19.44 33.33 -8.08
C GLN A 119 -18.04 33.22 -7.42
N GLY A 120 -17.40 32.08 -7.53
CA GLY A 120 -16.10 31.83 -6.91
C GLY A 120 -16.20 31.58 -5.42
N VAL A 121 -15.07 31.81 -4.72
CA VAL A 121 -14.92 31.58 -3.28
C VAL A 121 -14.47 32.86 -2.56
N ARG A 122 -14.78 32.92 -1.24
CA ARG A 122 -14.42 34.03 -0.37
C ARG A 122 -13.80 33.52 0.93
N CYS A 123 -12.75 34.21 1.38
CA CYS A 123 -12.20 33.95 2.70
C CYS A 123 -13.16 34.37 3.80
N PRO A 124 -13.48 33.51 4.77
CA PRO A 124 -14.36 33.88 5.89
C PRO A 124 -13.76 34.94 6.81
N ARG A 125 -12.44 35.06 6.87
CA ARG A 125 -11.72 36.04 7.70
C ARG A 125 -11.49 37.36 7.00
N CYS A 126 -10.62 37.41 5.99
CA CYS A 126 -10.24 38.67 5.34
C CYS A 126 -11.14 39.09 4.17
N LYS A 127 -12.13 38.29 3.80
CA LYS A 127 -13.07 38.51 2.72
C LYS A 127 -12.47 38.54 1.30
N GLN A 128 -11.19 38.22 1.16
CA GLN A 128 -10.54 38.08 -0.15
C GLN A 128 -11.31 37.09 -1.02
N ARG A 129 -11.46 37.40 -2.29
CA ARG A 129 -12.14 36.55 -3.27
C ARG A 129 -11.13 35.85 -4.16
N ALA A 130 -11.48 34.65 -4.63
CA ALA A 130 -10.71 33.89 -5.59
C ALA A 130 -11.66 33.05 -6.47
N PRO A 131 -11.17 32.54 -7.63
CA PRO A 131 -11.90 31.53 -8.40
C PRO A 131 -12.16 30.29 -7.57
N ASP A 132 -13.28 29.57 -7.84
CA ASP A 132 -13.58 28.28 -7.21
C ASP A 132 -12.79 27.16 -7.91
N THR A 133 -11.48 27.17 -7.74
CA THR A 133 -10.56 26.15 -8.26
C THR A 133 -10.36 25.09 -7.20
N TRP A 134 -10.60 23.83 -7.57
CA TRP A 134 -10.39 22.71 -6.68
C TRP A 134 -8.94 22.27 -6.71
N GLU A 135 -8.34 22.12 -5.53
CA GLU A 135 -6.96 21.69 -5.33
C GLU A 135 -6.93 20.23 -4.91
N PRO A 136 -6.02 19.42 -5.48
CA PRO A 136 -5.89 18.03 -5.07
C PRO A 136 -5.35 17.94 -3.63
N VAL A 137 -5.90 17.00 -2.86
CA VAL A 137 -5.46 16.71 -1.49
C VAL A 137 -4.89 15.31 -1.45
N ALA A 138 -3.63 15.20 -1.06
CA ALA A 138 -3.00 13.92 -0.77
C ALA A 138 -3.56 13.40 0.56
N ALA A 139 -4.52 12.48 0.51
CA ALA A 139 -4.88 11.69 1.68
C ALA A 139 -3.77 10.66 1.91
N ALA A 140 -3.14 10.69 3.08
CA ALA A 140 -2.12 9.71 3.42
C ALA A 140 -2.70 8.29 3.49
N PRO A 141 -1.93 7.26 3.14
CA PRO A 141 -2.35 5.88 3.34
C PRO A 141 -2.58 5.58 4.83
N PRO A 142 -3.44 4.61 5.16
CA PRO A 142 -3.73 4.25 6.55
C PRO A 142 -2.52 3.73 7.32
N PHE A 143 -1.48 3.32 6.60
CA PHE A 143 -0.21 2.88 7.16
C PHE A 143 0.94 3.50 6.38
N SER A 144 1.92 4.07 7.09
CA SER A 144 3.08 4.75 6.50
C SER A 144 4.27 3.83 6.17
N SER A 145 4.21 2.58 6.61
CA SER A 145 5.27 1.59 6.46
C SER A 145 4.71 0.25 5.94
N TRP A 146 5.56 -0.75 5.88
CA TRP A 146 5.16 -2.11 5.59
C TRP A 146 4.10 -2.61 6.57
N VAL A 147 3.12 -3.34 6.04
CA VAL A 147 2.14 -4.08 6.83
C VAL A 147 2.23 -5.57 6.53
N GLU A 148 1.88 -6.38 7.52
CA GLU A 148 1.79 -7.83 7.42
C GLU A 148 0.48 -8.34 8.05
N PRO A 149 0.04 -9.57 7.75
CA PRO A 149 -1.10 -10.18 8.41
C PRO A 149 -0.84 -10.34 9.92
N PRO A 150 -1.89 -10.32 10.76
CA PRO A 150 -1.73 -10.65 12.17
C PRO A 150 -1.20 -12.08 12.32
N ALA A 151 -0.55 -12.37 13.42
CA ALA A 151 0.09 -13.67 13.66
C ALA A 151 -0.87 -14.88 13.46
N SER A 152 -2.15 -14.70 13.82
CA SER A 152 -3.19 -15.73 13.65
C SER A 152 -3.56 -16.03 12.20
N ALA A 153 -3.31 -15.10 11.28
CA ALA A 153 -3.63 -15.22 9.85
C ALA A 153 -2.38 -15.25 8.97
N ARG A 154 -1.20 -15.17 9.58
CA ARG A 154 0.07 -15.27 8.86
C ARG A 154 0.28 -16.70 8.38
N ARG A 155 0.72 -16.83 7.14
CA ARG A 155 1.10 -18.13 6.61
C ARG A 155 2.26 -18.71 7.41
N HIS A 156 2.26 -20.03 7.63
CA HIS A 156 3.24 -20.73 8.48
C HIS A 156 4.70 -20.38 8.15
N LEU A 157 5.02 -20.23 6.86
CA LEU A 157 6.37 -19.93 6.39
C LEU A 157 6.64 -18.44 6.13
N ALA A 158 5.67 -17.55 6.41
CA ALA A 158 5.84 -16.12 6.19
C ALA A 158 6.78 -15.51 7.25
N ARG A 159 7.80 -14.77 6.80
CA ARG A 159 8.74 -14.09 7.68
C ARG A 159 8.10 -12.86 8.33
N PRO A 160 8.12 -12.75 9.67
CA PRO A 160 7.64 -11.56 10.37
C PRO A 160 8.46 -10.30 10.03
N LEU A 161 7.80 -9.13 9.94
CA LEU A 161 8.49 -7.84 9.77
C LEU A 161 9.45 -7.53 10.89
N ALA A 162 9.12 -7.90 12.14
CA ALA A 162 9.98 -7.70 13.30
C ALA A 162 11.36 -8.38 13.19
N TRP A 163 11.54 -9.29 12.26
CA TRP A 163 12.83 -9.92 12.03
C TRP A 163 13.75 -9.11 11.12
N ASP A 164 13.22 -8.14 10.36
CA ASP A 164 14.02 -7.29 9.48
C ASP A 164 14.83 -6.26 10.27
N GLU A 165 14.35 -5.84 11.44
CA GLU A 165 15.03 -4.88 12.31
C GLU A 165 16.25 -5.48 13.05
N GLN A 166 16.48 -6.77 12.92
CA GLN A 166 17.57 -7.49 13.59
C GLN A 166 18.73 -7.82 12.64
N LEU A 167 18.70 -7.34 11.42
CA LEU A 167 19.77 -7.43 10.43
C LEU A 167 20.56 -6.11 10.37
#